data_d0107ea3ddad484e48bb5cfe89702260
#
_entry.id   d0107ea3ddad484e48bb5cfe89702260
#
_cell.length_a   1.000
_cell.length_b   1.000
_cell.length_c   1.000
_cell.angle_alpha   90.00
_cell.angle_beta   90.00
_cell.angle_gamma   90.00
#
_symmetry.space_group_name_H-M   'P 1'
#
loop_
_entity.id
_entity.type
_entity.pdbx_description
1 polymer ?
#
loop_
_entity_poly.entity_id
_entity_poly.type
_entity_poly.pdbx_seq_one_letter_code
_entity_poly.pdbx_strand_id
1 'polypeptide(L)'
;MVFGCTGQDGSLACYSLLKKGYTVLGISRSVQPNYQYLKKLGIDRSFEIQQLAVKDDLNLFEKILETFQPDEIYNLSAQSSVGLSFKEPYSCIQSIYKLTLLILEAARKMEFDGNIFFAGSSEVFGDTKTAAGINSPKRSLSPYAHAKEASFQLVSRYREIYNLNCMTGIFFNHESSLRTERFVIPKIIKGAIRCEKDKNYKLHLGNIDIARDWGWAPDYVEATQQITRAKIKKDYVICTGKLTQLVEVIDKTFKKLNMDWKDYVVIDESYKRKFDITQNFGDPRPLKNELGWENKKNIDEIIDLLLCEYCLA
;
A
#
# COMPACT_ATOMS: atom_id res chain seq x y z
N MET A 1 4.32 7.51 -15.13
CA MET A 1 5.53 7.06 -14.39
C MET A 1 5.14 6.45 -13.05
N VAL A 2 5.73 5.31 -12.63
CA VAL A 2 5.36 4.59 -11.42
C VAL A 2 6.58 4.36 -10.53
N PHE A 3 6.68 5.09 -9.43
CA PHE A 3 7.68 4.85 -8.38
C PHE A 3 7.27 3.66 -7.53
N GLY A 4 8.20 2.74 -7.25
CA GLY A 4 7.94 1.50 -6.53
C GLY A 4 7.30 0.40 -7.39
N CYS A 5 7.55 0.42 -8.70
CA CYS A 5 6.98 -0.47 -9.71
C CYS A 5 7.18 -1.97 -9.45
N THR A 6 8.10 -2.34 -8.56
CA THR A 6 8.39 -3.74 -8.18
C THR A 6 7.76 -4.16 -6.84
N GLY A 7 7.03 -3.26 -6.16
CA GLY A 7 6.21 -3.55 -4.99
C GLY A 7 4.83 -4.08 -5.39
N GLN A 8 4.02 -4.54 -4.40
CA GLN A 8 2.66 -5.00 -4.65
C GLN A 8 1.85 -4.00 -5.49
N ASP A 9 1.64 -2.81 -4.94
CA ASP A 9 0.75 -1.81 -5.55
C ASP A 9 1.33 -1.25 -6.85
N GLY A 10 2.67 -1.04 -6.89
CA GLY A 10 3.35 -0.58 -8.08
C GLY A 10 3.29 -1.58 -9.24
N SER A 11 3.45 -2.87 -8.97
CA SER A 11 3.34 -3.92 -10.00
C SER A 11 1.91 -4.03 -10.53
N LEU A 12 0.90 -3.96 -9.64
CA LEU A 12 -0.51 -3.96 -10.02
C LEU A 12 -0.88 -2.69 -10.79
N ALA A 13 -0.33 -1.52 -10.42
CA ALA A 13 -0.53 -0.26 -11.14
C ALA A 13 0.06 -0.34 -12.56
N CYS A 14 1.31 -0.81 -12.70
CA CYS A 14 1.94 -1.03 -14.02
C CYS A 14 1.10 -1.97 -14.88
N TYR A 15 0.66 -3.11 -14.33
CA TYR A 15 -0.20 -4.06 -15.02
C TYR A 15 -1.52 -3.42 -15.51
N SER A 16 -2.19 -2.68 -14.62
CA SER A 16 -3.45 -2.02 -14.96
C SER A 16 -3.27 -0.92 -16.02
N LEU A 17 -2.21 -0.13 -15.93
CA LEU A 17 -1.89 0.94 -16.89
C LEU A 17 -1.55 0.36 -18.26
N LEU A 18 -0.69 -0.66 -18.34
CA LEU A 18 -0.34 -1.34 -19.59
C LEU A 18 -1.56 -1.94 -20.27
N LYS A 19 -2.47 -2.58 -19.51
CA LYS A 19 -3.74 -3.10 -20.06
C LYS A 19 -4.66 -2.01 -20.62
N LYS A 20 -4.53 -0.78 -20.14
CA LYS A 20 -5.28 0.39 -20.64
C LYS A 20 -4.56 1.11 -21.79
N GLY A 21 -3.44 0.58 -22.29
CA GLY A 21 -2.68 1.13 -23.41
C GLY A 21 -1.73 2.27 -23.06
N TYR A 22 -1.41 2.48 -21.76
CA TYR A 22 -0.44 3.49 -21.36
C TYR A 22 0.99 3.05 -21.62
N THR A 23 1.84 4.00 -22.00
CA THR A 23 3.30 3.85 -21.91
C THR A 23 3.72 4.01 -20.45
N VAL A 24 4.42 3.04 -19.91
CA VAL A 24 4.82 3.02 -18.49
C VAL A 24 6.32 3.12 -18.38
N LEU A 25 6.80 4.04 -17.52
CA LEU A 25 8.16 4.04 -16.98
C LEU A 25 8.11 3.65 -15.51
N GLY A 26 8.73 2.54 -15.16
CA GLY A 26 8.87 2.08 -13.79
C GLY A 26 10.11 2.67 -13.14
N ILE A 27 9.99 3.14 -11.90
CA ILE A 27 11.13 3.63 -11.11
C ILE A 27 11.35 2.69 -9.92
N SER A 28 12.58 2.17 -9.79
CA SER A 28 13.01 1.33 -8.67
C SER A 28 14.25 1.91 -8.00
N ARG A 29 14.30 1.89 -6.67
CA ARG A 29 15.50 2.29 -5.91
C ARG A 29 16.61 1.23 -5.93
N SER A 30 16.27 -0.03 -6.22
CA SER A 30 17.20 -1.14 -6.19
C SER A 30 18.01 -1.23 -7.49
N VAL A 31 19.32 -1.46 -7.36
CA VAL A 31 20.22 -1.76 -8.50
C VAL A 31 19.81 -3.08 -9.18
N GLN A 32 19.33 -4.03 -8.37
CA GLN A 32 18.80 -5.31 -8.83
C GLN A 32 17.33 -5.43 -8.37
N PRO A 33 16.38 -4.90 -9.15
CA PRO A 33 14.97 -4.96 -8.82
C PRO A 33 14.50 -6.42 -8.73
N ASN A 34 13.68 -6.73 -7.74
CA ASN A 34 13.03 -8.02 -7.69
C ASN A 34 11.85 -8.04 -8.67
N TYR A 35 12.00 -8.73 -9.78
CA TYR A 35 10.98 -8.84 -10.83
C TYR A 35 9.91 -9.90 -10.55
N GLN A 36 9.95 -10.58 -9.40
CA GLN A 36 9.05 -11.71 -9.11
C GLN A 36 7.56 -11.37 -9.31
N TYR A 37 7.13 -10.19 -8.86
CA TYR A 37 5.73 -9.77 -9.03
C TYR A 37 5.39 -9.44 -10.47
N LEU A 38 6.28 -8.76 -11.18
CA LEU A 38 6.11 -8.46 -12.59
C LEU A 38 6.05 -9.74 -13.45
N LYS A 39 6.91 -10.73 -13.13
CA LYS A 39 6.88 -12.05 -13.77
C LYS A 39 5.56 -12.78 -13.49
N LYS A 40 5.09 -12.77 -12.24
CA LYS A 40 3.79 -13.36 -11.88
C LYS A 40 2.63 -12.72 -12.64
N LEU A 41 2.72 -11.43 -12.95
CA LEU A 41 1.74 -10.69 -13.74
C LEU A 41 1.99 -10.78 -15.27
N GLY A 42 3.08 -11.40 -15.71
CA GLY A 42 3.43 -11.54 -17.12
C GLY A 42 3.82 -10.21 -17.81
N ILE A 43 4.35 -9.25 -17.06
CA ILE A 43 4.69 -7.90 -17.57
C ILE A 43 6.15 -7.50 -17.36
N ASP A 44 7.01 -8.41 -16.95
CA ASP A 44 8.42 -8.14 -16.62
C ASP A 44 9.28 -7.64 -17.80
N ARG A 45 8.77 -7.75 -19.02
CA ARG A 45 9.40 -7.26 -20.25
C ARG A 45 8.54 -6.24 -21.03
N SER A 46 7.45 -5.77 -20.42
CA SER A 46 6.46 -4.94 -21.10
C SER A 46 6.70 -3.44 -20.99
N PHE A 47 7.67 -3.02 -20.16
CA PHE A 47 8.00 -1.61 -19.96
C PHE A 47 9.42 -1.45 -19.41
N GLU A 48 9.96 -0.23 -19.53
CA GLU A 48 11.29 0.11 -19.02
C GLU A 48 11.25 0.32 -17.50
N ILE A 49 12.27 -0.17 -16.80
CA ILE A 49 12.50 0.12 -15.38
C ILE A 49 13.83 0.85 -15.23
N GLN A 50 13.74 2.08 -14.77
CA GLN A 50 14.90 2.90 -14.49
C GLN A 50 15.24 2.85 -12.99
N GLN A 51 16.53 2.69 -12.70
CA GLN A 51 17.01 2.77 -11.34
C GLN A 51 17.15 4.21 -10.91
N LEU A 52 16.55 4.54 -9.77
CA LEU A 52 16.69 5.84 -9.13
C LEU A 52 16.94 5.66 -7.64
N ALA A 53 18.20 5.72 -7.23
CA ALA A 53 18.53 5.78 -5.82
C ALA A 53 18.04 7.13 -5.25
N VAL A 54 17.45 7.13 -4.06
CA VAL A 54 17.08 8.36 -3.34
C VAL A 54 18.37 8.99 -2.81
N LYS A 55 19.17 9.56 -3.72
CA LYS A 55 20.30 10.46 -3.42
C LYS A 55 19.77 11.88 -3.41
N ASP A 56 20.56 12.83 -2.86
CA ASP A 56 20.21 14.25 -2.83
C ASP A 56 20.42 14.92 -4.20
N ASP A 57 19.98 14.28 -5.27
CA ASP A 57 20.19 14.75 -6.62
C ASP A 57 18.84 15.07 -7.29
N LEU A 58 18.38 16.30 -7.05
CA LEU A 58 17.14 16.80 -7.66
C LEU A 58 17.25 16.85 -9.19
N ASN A 59 18.46 17.15 -9.74
CA ASN A 59 18.66 17.25 -11.18
C ASN A 59 18.36 15.93 -11.90
N LEU A 60 18.58 14.79 -11.20
CA LEU A 60 18.26 13.49 -11.79
C LEU A 60 16.75 13.31 -11.96
N PHE A 61 15.93 13.79 -11.00
CA PHE A 61 14.48 13.77 -11.11
C PHE A 61 13.98 14.72 -12.20
N GLU A 62 14.55 15.93 -12.30
CA GLU A 62 14.25 16.90 -13.36
C GLU A 62 14.54 16.30 -14.73
N LYS A 63 15.71 15.69 -14.91
CA LYS A 63 16.10 15.03 -16.17
C LYS A 63 15.15 13.89 -16.57
N ILE A 64 14.67 13.09 -15.62
CA ILE A 64 13.71 12.01 -15.90
C ILE A 64 12.38 12.60 -16.36
N LEU A 65 11.88 13.65 -15.70
CA LEU A 65 10.66 14.35 -16.10
C LEU A 65 10.78 14.95 -17.50
N GLU A 66 11.90 15.62 -17.79
CA GLU A 66 12.19 16.20 -19.11
C GLU A 66 12.24 15.14 -20.21
N THR A 67 12.90 14.01 -19.94
CA THR A 67 13.11 12.96 -20.96
C THR A 67 11.86 12.14 -21.21
N PHE A 68 11.12 11.75 -20.18
CA PHE A 68 9.95 10.88 -20.31
C PHE A 68 8.64 11.64 -20.52
N GLN A 69 8.54 12.87 -20.02
CA GLN A 69 7.35 13.73 -20.11
C GLN A 69 6.05 13.00 -19.70
N PRO A 70 5.94 12.51 -18.45
CA PRO A 70 4.78 11.75 -18.03
C PRO A 70 3.53 12.63 -17.89
N ASP A 71 2.34 12.12 -18.24
CA ASP A 71 1.05 12.75 -17.90
C ASP A 71 0.68 12.48 -16.43
N GLU A 72 1.11 11.35 -15.90
CA GLU A 72 0.74 10.89 -14.55
C GLU A 72 1.96 10.32 -13.81
N ILE A 73 2.13 10.72 -12.55
CA ILE A 73 3.15 10.21 -11.63
C ILE A 73 2.47 9.52 -10.45
N TYR A 74 2.81 8.25 -10.22
CA TYR A 74 2.32 7.46 -9.10
C TYR A 74 3.46 7.19 -8.12
N ASN A 75 3.47 7.85 -6.95
CA ASN A 75 4.41 7.54 -5.88
C ASN A 75 3.84 6.46 -4.95
N LEU A 76 4.06 5.21 -5.33
CA LEU A 76 3.69 3.99 -4.59
C LEU A 76 4.89 3.38 -3.86
N SER A 77 6.04 4.06 -3.86
CA SER A 77 7.26 3.59 -3.24
C SER A 77 7.31 3.95 -1.77
N ALA A 78 7.64 2.98 -0.94
CA ALA A 78 7.98 3.17 0.47
C ALA A 78 8.56 1.89 1.07
N GLN A 79 9.26 2.03 2.19
CA GLN A 79 9.40 0.96 3.15
C GLN A 79 8.07 0.87 3.91
N SER A 80 7.25 -0.15 3.65
CA SER A 80 5.85 -0.23 4.11
C SER A 80 5.63 -1.02 5.41
N SER A 81 6.69 -1.55 6.04
CA SER A 81 6.58 -2.29 7.28
C SER A 81 6.71 -1.38 8.51
N VAL A 82 5.64 -1.24 9.27
CA VAL A 82 5.64 -0.50 10.55
C VAL A 82 6.69 -1.07 11.51
N GLY A 83 6.76 -2.40 11.65
CA GLY A 83 7.75 -3.05 12.52
C GLY A 83 9.20 -2.75 12.14
N LEU A 84 9.52 -2.70 10.84
CA LEU A 84 10.86 -2.36 10.36
C LEU A 84 11.18 -0.88 10.59
N SER A 85 10.20 0.01 10.56
CA SER A 85 10.44 1.44 10.78
C SER A 85 10.98 1.76 12.17
N PHE A 86 10.68 0.94 13.18
CA PHE A 86 11.28 1.08 14.52
C PHE A 86 12.75 0.66 14.56
N LYS A 87 13.16 -0.27 13.68
CA LYS A 87 14.55 -0.73 13.59
C LYS A 87 15.41 0.20 12.72
N GLU A 88 14.80 0.75 11.67
CA GLU A 88 15.47 1.55 10.64
C GLU A 88 14.72 2.88 10.38
N PRO A 89 14.56 3.76 11.39
CA PRO A 89 13.74 4.97 11.26
C PRO A 89 14.30 5.95 10.22
N TYR A 90 15.61 6.11 10.14
CA TYR A 90 16.25 6.99 9.15
C TYR A 90 15.96 6.55 7.71
N SER A 91 16.20 5.28 7.40
CA SER A 91 15.93 4.70 6.08
C SER A 91 14.44 4.81 5.70
N CYS A 92 13.55 4.63 6.69
CA CYS A 92 12.12 4.79 6.50
C CYS A 92 11.74 6.22 6.10
N ILE A 93 12.22 7.23 6.84
CA ILE A 93 11.96 8.65 6.56
C ILE A 93 12.51 9.05 5.20
N GLN A 94 13.74 8.65 4.87
CA GLN A 94 14.36 8.91 3.57
C GLN A 94 13.53 8.35 2.41
N SER A 95 13.06 7.12 2.55
CA SER A 95 12.32 6.44 1.48
C SER A 95 10.89 6.96 1.29
N ILE A 96 10.34 7.68 2.24
CA ILE A 96 8.97 8.19 2.21
C ILE A 96 8.97 9.72 2.01
N TYR A 97 9.45 10.47 3.01
CA TYR A 97 9.34 11.91 3.02
C TYR A 97 10.28 12.58 2.01
N LYS A 98 11.57 12.22 2.04
CA LYS A 98 12.56 12.82 1.13
C LYS A 98 12.22 12.52 -0.33
N LEU A 99 11.83 11.28 -0.66
CA LEU A 99 11.44 10.95 -2.02
C LEU A 99 10.22 11.76 -2.48
N THR A 100 9.22 11.91 -1.60
CA THR A 100 8.03 12.73 -1.90
C THR A 100 8.44 14.18 -2.17
N LEU A 101 9.31 14.75 -1.35
CA LEU A 101 9.84 16.11 -1.54
C LEU A 101 10.57 16.25 -2.88
N LEU A 102 11.46 15.31 -3.22
CA LEU A 102 12.21 15.36 -4.49
C LEU A 102 11.28 15.31 -5.72
N ILE A 103 10.25 14.47 -5.70
CA ILE A 103 9.25 14.39 -6.78
C ILE A 103 8.51 15.74 -6.91
N LEU A 104 8.04 16.30 -5.79
CA LEU A 104 7.31 17.56 -5.79
C LEU A 104 8.16 18.75 -6.20
N GLU A 105 9.42 18.83 -5.75
CA GLU A 105 10.35 19.90 -6.14
C GLU A 105 10.74 19.81 -7.62
N ALA A 106 11.00 18.61 -8.15
CA ALA A 106 11.23 18.44 -9.58
C ALA A 106 10.01 18.87 -10.39
N ALA A 107 8.83 18.44 -10.00
CA ALA A 107 7.58 18.82 -10.65
C ALA A 107 7.36 20.35 -10.61
N ARG A 108 7.60 20.98 -9.46
CA ARG A 108 7.48 22.45 -9.32
C ARG A 108 8.45 23.22 -10.21
N LYS A 109 9.74 22.83 -10.23
CA LYS A 109 10.77 23.51 -11.02
C LYS A 109 10.58 23.32 -12.53
N MET A 110 10.06 22.15 -12.94
CA MET A 110 9.80 21.84 -14.34
C MET A 110 8.42 22.33 -14.80
N GLU A 111 7.68 23.07 -13.95
CA GLU A 111 6.31 23.55 -14.25
C GLU A 111 5.39 22.39 -14.74
N PHE A 112 5.53 21.23 -14.09
CA PHE A 112 4.83 20.01 -14.47
C PHE A 112 3.31 20.19 -14.31
N ASP A 113 2.56 20.05 -15.39
CA ASP A 113 1.11 20.22 -15.47
C ASP A 113 0.32 18.92 -15.35
N GLY A 114 1.00 17.76 -15.38
CA GLY A 114 0.40 16.46 -15.19
C GLY A 114 -0.03 16.18 -13.74
N ASN A 115 -0.53 14.98 -13.48
CA ASN A 115 -1.08 14.60 -12.19
C ASN A 115 -0.10 13.79 -11.34
N ILE A 116 -0.01 14.07 -10.03
CA ILE A 116 0.88 13.37 -9.09
C ILE A 116 0.05 12.74 -7.98
N PHE A 117 0.10 11.41 -7.86
CA PHE A 117 -0.51 10.67 -6.78
C PHE A 117 0.52 10.23 -5.75
N PHE A 118 0.22 10.43 -4.48
CA PHE A 118 0.99 9.95 -3.34
C PHE A 118 0.19 8.91 -2.55
N ALA A 119 0.79 7.73 -2.32
CA ALA A 119 0.23 6.72 -1.44
C ALA A 119 0.43 7.08 0.03
N GLY A 120 -0.63 7.59 0.68
CA GLY A 120 -0.73 7.74 2.13
C GLY A 120 -0.92 6.41 2.85
N SER A 121 -1.15 6.45 4.17
CA SER A 121 -1.39 5.25 4.97
C SER A 121 -2.32 5.53 6.13
N SER A 122 -3.25 4.64 6.41
CA SER A 122 -4.18 4.71 7.55
C SER A 122 -3.48 4.68 8.92
N GLU A 123 -2.23 4.24 8.97
CA GLU A 123 -1.40 4.29 10.18
C GLU A 123 -1.26 5.72 10.75
N VAL A 124 -1.49 6.76 9.93
CA VAL A 124 -1.49 8.17 10.37
C VAL A 124 -2.63 8.48 11.35
N PHE A 125 -3.73 7.71 11.34
CA PHE A 125 -4.86 7.94 12.23
C PHE A 125 -4.66 7.31 13.61
N GLY A 126 -3.77 6.31 13.74
CA GLY A 126 -3.68 5.50 14.96
C GLY A 126 -4.96 4.71 15.21
N ASP A 127 -5.39 4.59 16.46
CA ASP A 127 -6.66 3.97 16.82
C ASP A 127 -7.85 4.84 16.38
N THR A 128 -8.79 4.24 15.66
CA THR A 128 -9.99 4.90 15.18
C THR A 128 -11.22 4.38 15.94
N LYS A 129 -11.86 5.24 16.74
CA LYS A 129 -13.11 4.90 17.44
C LYS A 129 -14.33 4.92 16.50
N THR A 130 -14.24 5.71 15.47
CA THR A 130 -15.23 5.87 14.38
C THR A 130 -14.49 5.78 13.04
N ALA A 131 -15.21 5.53 11.95
CA ALA A 131 -14.65 5.48 10.62
C ALA A 131 -13.86 6.77 10.29
N ALA A 132 -12.56 6.63 9.99
CA ALA A 132 -11.70 7.77 9.73
C ALA A 132 -11.90 8.34 8.32
N GLY A 133 -12.16 9.62 8.22
CA GLY A 133 -12.15 10.39 6.99
C GLY A 133 -10.87 11.21 6.85
N ILE A 134 -10.73 11.95 5.73
CA ILE A 134 -9.54 12.73 5.44
C ILE A 134 -9.22 13.78 6.52
N ASN A 135 -10.25 14.37 7.12
CA ASN A 135 -10.15 15.39 8.16
C ASN A 135 -10.06 14.83 9.59
N SER A 136 -10.10 13.51 9.77
CA SER A 136 -9.95 12.90 11.09
C SER A 136 -8.59 13.24 11.70
N PRO A 137 -8.52 13.38 13.04
CA PRO A 137 -7.26 13.66 13.74
C PRO A 137 -6.17 12.63 13.38
N LYS A 138 -4.95 13.11 13.14
CA LYS A 138 -3.78 12.28 12.92
C LYS A 138 -3.11 11.98 14.27
N ARG A 139 -2.81 10.70 14.51
CA ARG A 139 -2.18 10.20 15.75
C ARG A 139 -1.14 9.16 15.39
N SER A 140 -0.13 9.59 14.66
CA SER A 140 0.96 8.72 14.20
C SER A 140 1.75 8.12 15.36
N LEU A 141 1.86 6.79 15.44
CA LEU A 141 2.49 6.05 16.55
C LEU A 141 3.83 5.41 16.16
N SER A 142 4.27 5.56 14.91
CA SER A 142 5.50 4.93 14.42
C SER A 142 6.28 5.89 13.52
N PRO A 143 7.61 5.69 13.33
CA PRO A 143 8.39 6.45 12.37
C PRO A 143 7.81 6.39 10.94
N TYR A 144 7.24 5.24 10.55
CA TYR A 144 6.53 5.08 9.29
C TYR A 144 5.30 5.99 9.20
N ALA A 145 4.44 5.97 10.21
CA ALA A 145 3.24 6.80 10.23
C ALA A 145 3.58 8.29 10.22
N HIS A 146 4.57 8.73 11.01
CA HIS A 146 5.06 10.11 11.00
C HIS A 146 5.56 10.55 9.63
N ALA A 147 6.36 9.71 8.94
CA ALA A 147 6.85 10.03 7.60
C ALA A 147 5.69 10.13 6.58
N LYS A 148 4.68 9.26 6.69
CA LYS A 148 3.48 9.31 5.83
C LYS A 148 2.62 10.55 6.12
N GLU A 149 2.44 10.93 7.38
CA GLU A 149 1.72 12.13 7.77
C GLU A 149 2.42 13.40 7.27
N ALA A 150 3.72 13.53 7.49
CA ALA A 150 4.52 14.65 7.00
C ALA A 150 4.44 14.76 5.47
N SER A 151 4.51 13.63 4.75
CA SER A 151 4.36 13.61 3.29
C SER A 151 2.96 14.00 2.84
N PHE A 152 1.92 13.57 3.53
CA PHE A 152 0.55 13.99 3.27
C PHE A 152 0.39 15.51 3.38
N GLN A 153 0.90 16.10 4.46
CA GLN A 153 0.88 17.56 4.66
C GLN A 153 1.68 18.28 3.57
N LEU A 154 2.84 17.75 3.19
CA LEU A 154 3.67 18.30 2.13
C LEU A 154 2.93 18.34 0.80
N VAL A 155 2.30 17.24 0.39
CA VAL A 155 1.50 17.15 -0.86
C VAL A 155 0.38 18.20 -0.85
N SER A 156 -0.37 18.31 0.25
CA SER A 156 -1.43 19.33 0.38
C SER A 156 -0.89 20.75 0.20
N ARG A 157 0.27 21.07 0.83
CA ARG A 157 0.87 22.40 0.73
C ARG A 157 1.38 22.72 -0.67
N TYR A 158 1.98 21.74 -1.38
CA TYR A 158 2.43 21.95 -2.75
C TYR A 158 1.26 22.19 -3.71
N ARG A 159 0.14 21.50 -3.49
CA ARG A 159 -1.11 21.78 -4.22
C ARG A 159 -1.62 23.20 -3.98
N GLU A 160 -1.66 23.63 -2.72
CA GLU A 160 -2.22 24.94 -2.33
C GLU A 160 -1.31 26.11 -2.74
N ILE A 161 0.01 26.00 -2.55
CA ILE A 161 0.94 27.11 -2.73
C ILE A 161 1.44 27.21 -4.17
N TYR A 162 1.71 26.05 -4.81
CA TYR A 162 2.33 26.02 -6.13
C TYR A 162 1.40 25.55 -7.25
N ASN A 163 0.10 25.35 -6.95
CA ASN A 163 -0.91 24.85 -7.90
C ASN A 163 -0.54 23.54 -8.61
N LEU A 164 0.29 22.70 -7.99
CA LEU A 164 0.59 21.39 -8.53
C LEU A 164 -0.66 20.48 -8.46
N ASN A 165 -0.92 19.74 -9.53
CA ASN A 165 -1.98 18.73 -9.58
C ASN A 165 -1.57 17.49 -8.79
N CYS A 166 -1.39 17.61 -7.47
CA CYS A 166 -0.97 16.53 -6.61
C CYS A 166 -2.03 16.17 -5.55
N MET A 167 -2.18 14.87 -5.26
CA MET A 167 -3.20 14.35 -4.36
C MET A 167 -2.71 13.14 -3.60
N THR A 168 -3.32 12.88 -2.45
CA THR A 168 -3.04 11.72 -1.61
C THR A 168 -4.24 10.78 -1.53
N GLY A 169 -4.02 9.49 -1.76
CA GLY A 169 -4.92 8.43 -1.33
C GLY A 169 -4.41 7.83 -0.03
N ILE A 170 -5.14 7.94 1.08
CA ILE A 170 -4.80 7.31 2.34
C ILE A 170 -5.30 5.87 2.31
N PHE A 171 -4.36 4.93 2.10
CA PHE A 171 -4.65 3.51 2.00
C PHE A 171 -4.89 2.88 3.37
N PHE A 172 -6.00 2.16 3.51
CA PHE A 172 -6.18 1.17 4.54
C PHE A 172 -5.54 -0.16 4.13
N ASN A 173 -5.58 -1.17 5.00
CA ASN A 173 -4.92 -2.44 4.70
C ASN A 173 -5.54 -3.08 3.45
N HIS A 174 -4.70 -3.61 2.57
CA HIS A 174 -5.15 -4.23 1.33
C HIS A 174 -4.22 -5.35 0.89
N GLU A 175 -4.79 -6.42 0.40
CA GLU A 175 -4.12 -7.68 0.20
C GLU A 175 -4.15 -8.11 -1.27
N SER A 176 -3.16 -8.89 -1.65
CA SER A 176 -3.10 -9.65 -2.90
C SER A 176 -2.14 -10.81 -2.75
N SER A 177 -2.11 -11.71 -3.72
CA SER A 177 -1.13 -12.80 -3.78
C SER A 177 0.32 -12.34 -3.99
N LEU A 178 0.53 -11.06 -4.28
CA LEU A 178 1.86 -10.44 -4.38
C LEU A 178 2.39 -9.99 -3.01
N ARG A 179 1.56 -10.00 -1.96
CA ARG A 179 1.97 -9.55 -0.64
C ARG A 179 2.81 -10.60 0.07
N THR A 180 3.89 -10.19 0.71
CA THR A 180 4.82 -11.12 1.39
C THR A 180 4.31 -11.57 2.75
N GLU A 181 4.79 -12.72 3.26
CA GLU A 181 4.49 -13.26 4.60
C GLU A 181 4.98 -12.36 5.77
N ARG A 182 5.66 -11.27 5.48
CA ARG A 182 5.95 -10.23 6.48
C ARG A 182 4.68 -9.60 7.03
N PHE A 183 3.59 -9.63 6.24
CA PHE A 183 2.28 -9.11 6.61
C PHE A 183 1.37 -10.23 7.10
N VAL A 184 0.45 -9.87 8.00
CA VAL A 184 -0.30 -10.84 8.80
C VAL A 184 -1.24 -11.71 7.97
N ILE A 185 -1.94 -11.17 6.98
CA ILE A 185 -2.89 -11.96 6.17
C ILE A 185 -2.19 -13.03 5.34
N PRO A 186 -1.16 -12.73 4.51
CA PRO A 186 -0.40 -13.78 3.82
C PRO A 186 0.25 -14.77 4.77
N LYS A 187 0.70 -14.33 5.94
CA LYS A 187 1.28 -15.21 6.97
C LYS A 187 0.24 -16.22 7.47
N ILE A 188 -0.99 -15.77 7.75
CA ILE A 188 -2.09 -16.63 8.19
C ILE A 188 -2.46 -17.63 7.10
N ILE A 189 -2.72 -17.16 5.88
CA ILE A 189 -3.16 -18.02 4.77
C ILE A 189 -2.11 -19.10 4.47
N LYS A 190 -0.86 -18.71 4.27
CA LYS A 190 0.23 -19.68 3.98
C LYS A 190 0.54 -20.57 5.19
N GLY A 191 0.44 -20.02 6.41
CA GLY A 191 0.57 -20.79 7.64
C GLY A 191 -0.50 -21.86 7.77
N ALA A 192 -1.76 -21.54 7.47
CA ALA A 192 -2.86 -22.49 7.49
C ALA A 192 -2.66 -23.62 6.44
N ILE A 193 -2.20 -23.28 5.23
CA ILE A 193 -1.86 -24.28 4.20
C ILE A 193 -0.72 -25.19 4.67
N ARG A 194 0.29 -24.65 5.39
CA ARG A 194 1.36 -25.49 5.97
C ARG A 194 0.84 -26.41 7.07
N CYS A 195 -0.07 -25.92 7.94
CA CYS A 195 -0.73 -26.74 8.96
C CYS A 195 -1.60 -27.86 8.36
N GLU A 196 -2.21 -27.62 7.21
CA GLU A 196 -2.99 -28.64 6.49
C GLU A 196 -2.06 -29.77 6.01
N LYS A 197 -0.89 -29.42 5.46
CA LYS A 197 0.10 -30.37 4.93
C LYS A 197 0.91 -31.07 6.03
N ASP A 198 1.21 -30.36 7.13
CA ASP A 198 1.97 -30.88 8.28
C ASP A 198 1.24 -30.56 9.59
N LYS A 199 0.64 -31.57 10.18
CA LYS A 199 -0.14 -31.44 11.43
C LYS A 199 0.70 -31.06 12.64
N ASN A 200 2.02 -31.20 12.58
CA ASN A 200 2.94 -30.78 13.63
C ASN A 200 3.38 -29.32 13.50
N TYR A 201 3.17 -28.70 12.33
CA TYR A 201 3.50 -27.31 12.14
C TYR A 201 2.64 -26.39 13.01
N LYS A 202 3.26 -25.41 13.66
CA LYS A 202 2.57 -24.38 14.45
C LYS A 202 2.79 -23.00 13.82
N LEU A 203 1.70 -22.28 13.67
CA LEU A 203 1.70 -20.90 13.18
C LEU A 203 1.88 -19.93 14.35
N HIS A 204 3.02 -19.29 14.45
CA HIS A 204 3.30 -18.29 15.47
C HIS A 204 2.81 -16.90 15.05
N LEU A 205 1.91 -16.32 15.82
CA LEU A 205 1.37 -14.97 15.64
C LEU A 205 1.61 -14.11 16.87
N GLY A 206 1.69 -12.80 16.70
CA GLY A 206 1.72 -11.85 17.82
C GLY A 206 0.32 -11.56 18.35
N ASN A 207 0.02 -10.27 18.56
CA ASN A 207 -1.30 -9.86 19.01
C ASN A 207 -2.39 -10.16 17.95
N ILE A 208 -3.39 -10.95 18.30
CA ILE A 208 -4.54 -11.28 17.46
C ILE A 208 -5.80 -10.48 17.85
N ASP A 209 -5.76 -9.77 18.99
CA ASP A 209 -6.88 -8.94 19.48
C ASP A 209 -6.82 -7.54 18.86
N ILE A 210 -6.77 -7.51 17.53
CA ILE A 210 -6.75 -6.30 16.71
C ILE A 210 -7.81 -6.39 15.62
N ALA A 211 -8.28 -5.22 15.19
CA ALA A 211 -9.22 -5.13 14.06
C ALA A 211 -8.74 -4.13 13.03
N ARG A 212 -8.91 -4.44 11.76
CA ARG A 212 -8.52 -3.59 10.63
C ARG A 212 -9.60 -3.59 9.56
N ASP A 213 -9.49 -2.62 8.69
CA ASP A 213 -10.19 -2.57 7.42
C ASP A 213 -9.27 -3.20 6.37
N TRP A 214 -9.64 -4.37 5.83
CA TRP A 214 -8.88 -5.09 4.81
C TRP A 214 -9.61 -5.11 3.48
N GLY A 215 -8.99 -4.56 2.45
CA GLY A 215 -9.48 -4.56 1.09
C GLY A 215 -8.63 -5.39 0.13
N TRP A 216 -8.97 -5.33 -1.15
CA TRP A 216 -8.29 -6.00 -2.25
C TRP A 216 -7.40 -5.02 -3.00
N ALA A 217 -6.10 -5.33 -3.14
CA ALA A 217 -5.12 -4.40 -3.71
C ALA A 217 -5.43 -3.96 -5.16
N PRO A 218 -5.93 -4.82 -6.06
CA PRO A 218 -6.36 -4.37 -7.39
C PRO A 218 -7.48 -3.31 -7.35
N ASP A 219 -8.44 -3.40 -6.41
CA ASP A 219 -9.48 -2.38 -6.25
C ASP A 219 -8.89 -1.04 -5.81
N TYR A 220 -7.89 -1.07 -4.91
CA TYR A 220 -7.17 0.11 -4.43
C TYR A 220 -6.35 0.78 -5.53
N VAL A 221 -5.75 -0.02 -6.42
CA VAL A 221 -5.07 0.51 -7.63
C VAL A 221 -6.06 1.18 -8.57
N GLU A 222 -7.27 0.64 -8.72
CA GLU A 222 -8.33 1.31 -9.51
C GLU A 222 -8.72 2.65 -8.88
N ALA A 223 -8.93 2.70 -7.55
CA ALA A 223 -9.17 3.96 -6.82
C ALA A 223 -8.06 4.98 -7.05
N THR A 224 -6.80 4.54 -6.98
CA THR A 224 -5.62 5.37 -7.23
C THR A 224 -5.70 6.07 -8.58
N GLN A 225 -6.05 5.34 -9.64
CA GLN A 225 -6.15 5.89 -10.99
C GLN A 225 -7.35 6.83 -11.14
N GLN A 226 -8.49 6.53 -10.50
CA GLN A 226 -9.66 7.41 -10.52
C GLN A 226 -9.39 8.73 -9.79
N ILE A 227 -8.75 8.67 -8.62
CA ILE A 227 -8.35 9.87 -7.84
C ILE A 227 -7.37 10.72 -8.67
N THR A 228 -6.37 10.11 -9.30
CA THR A 228 -5.37 10.81 -10.10
C THR A 228 -5.99 11.59 -11.25
N ARG A 229 -7.04 11.02 -11.88
CA ARG A 229 -7.73 11.61 -13.05
C ARG A 229 -8.92 12.48 -12.69
N ALA A 230 -9.27 12.59 -11.41
CA ALA A 230 -10.38 13.42 -10.97
C ALA A 230 -10.15 14.88 -11.38
N LYS A 231 -11.23 15.57 -11.79
CA LYS A 231 -11.17 17.00 -12.15
C LYS A 231 -10.77 17.87 -10.96
N ILE A 232 -11.34 17.57 -9.79
CA ILE A 232 -11.03 18.29 -8.54
C ILE A 232 -9.89 17.55 -7.85
N LYS A 233 -8.75 18.24 -7.66
CA LYS A 233 -7.56 17.69 -7.02
C LYS A 233 -7.69 17.78 -5.51
N LYS A 234 -8.02 16.68 -4.87
CA LYS A 234 -8.12 16.55 -3.42
C LYS A 234 -7.75 15.16 -2.92
N ASP A 235 -7.63 15.03 -1.62
CA ASP A 235 -7.20 13.80 -0.97
C ASP A 235 -8.42 12.94 -0.60
N TYR A 236 -8.24 11.62 -0.63
CA TYR A 236 -9.27 10.65 -0.28
C TYR A 236 -8.73 9.55 0.64
N VAL A 237 -9.64 8.96 1.41
CA VAL A 237 -9.41 7.70 2.11
C VAL A 237 -9.82 6.56 1.18
N ILE A 238 -8.97 5.54 1.04
CA ILE A 238 -9.24 4.33 0.24
C ILE A 238 -9.37 3.17 1.21
N CYS A 239 -10.60 2.68 1.39
CA CYS A 239 -10.95 1.68 2.40
C CYS A 239 -12.24 0.94 2.01
N THR A 240 -12.53 -0.17 2.71
CA THR A 240 -13.80 -0.89 2.54
C THR A 240 -14.92 -0.32 3.43
N GLY A 241 -14.56 0.37 4.50
CA GLY A 241 -15.49 0.82 5.54
C GLY A 241 -15.86 -0.27 6.54
N LYS A 242 -15.31 -1.46 6.42
CA LYS A 242 -15.64 -2.61 7.28
C LYS A 242 -14.49 -2.93 8.23
N LEU A 243 -14.74 -2.79 9.53
CA LEU A 243 -13.84 -3.24 10.58
C LEU A 243 -13.98 -4.74 10.77
N THR A 244 -12.89 -5.50 10.63
CA THR A 244 -12.87 -6.96 10.80
C THR A 244 -11.83 -7.32 11.86
N GLN A 245 -12.20 -8.22 12.78
CA GLN A 245 -11.29 -8.74 13.80
C GLN A 245 -10.28 -9.71 13.17
N LEU A 246 -9.01 -9.65 13.59
CA LEU A 246 -7.98 -10.55 13.08
C LEU A 246 -8.30 -12.01 13.42
N VAL A 247 -8.83 -12.25 14.62
CA VAL A 247 -9.27 -13.60 15.04
C VAL A 247 -10.35 -14.16 14.12
N GLU A 248 -11.26 -13.32 13.60
CA GLU A 248 -12.28 -13.73 12.61
C GLU A 248 -11.65 -14.18 11.30
N VAL A 249 -10.60 -13.47 10.83
CA VAL A 249 -9.85 -13.85 9.62
C VAL A 249 -9.13 -15.18 9.81
N ILE A 250 -8.52 -15.39 10.98
CA ILE A 250 -7.87 -16.66 11.33
C ILE A 250 -8.90 -17.80 11.30
N ASP A 251 -9.98 -17.64 12.03
CA ASP A 251 -11.04 -18.65 12.13
C ASP A 251 -11.63 -19.04 10.77
N LYS A 252 -11.99 -18.05 9.96
CA LYS A 252 -12.48 -18.25 8.59
C LYS A 252 -11.47 -19.00 7.71
N THR A 253 -10.20 -18.62 7.78
CA THR A 253 -9.14 -19.26 6.99
C THR A 253 -8.99 -20.73 7.33
N PHE A 254 -8.91 -21.06 8.61
CA PHE A 254 -8.75 -22.45 9.06
C PHE A 254 -10.00 -23.29 8.81
N LYS A 255 -11.20 -22.73 8.99
CA LYS A 255 -12.47 -23.41 8.69
C LYS A 255 -12.59 -23.77 7.21
N LYS A 256 -12.13 -22.93 6.29
CA LYS A 256 -12.12 -23.25 4.85
C LYS A 256 -11.21 -24.44 4.50
N LEU A 257 -10.27 -24.78 5.37
CA LEU A 257 -9.41 -25.96 5.28
C LEU A 257 -9.86 -27.11 6.21
N ASN A 258 -11.07 -27.03 6.77
CA ASN A 258 -11.64 -28.01 7.70
C ASN A 258 -10.78 -28.23 8.97
N MET A 259 -10.18 -27.16 9.51
CA MET A 259 -9.34 -27.18 10.71
C MET A 259 -9.84 -26.23 11.78
N ASP A 260 -9.61 -26.55 13.06
CA ASP A 260 -9.73 -25.60 14.16
C ASP A 260 -8.37 -24.87 14.34
N TRP A 261 -8.36 -23.57 14.21
CA TRP A 261 -7.13 -22.78 14.34
C TRP A 261 -6.48 -22.87 15.72
N LYS A 262 -7.24 -23.17 16.76
CA LYS A 262 -6.76 -23.30 18.15
C LYS A 262 -5.75 -24.44 18.30
N ASP A 263 -5.83 -25.45 17.46
CA ASP A 263 -4.89 -26.57 17.47
C ASP A 263 -3.52 -26.21 16.86
N TYR A 264 -3.45 -25.13 16.06
CA TYR A 264 -2.29 -24.81 15.24
C TYR A 264 -1.65 -23.45 15.54
N VAL A 265 -2.43 -22.48 16.02
CA VAL A 265 -1.92 -21.11 16.25
C VAL A 265 -1.36 -20.98 17.66
N VAL A 266 -0.14 -20.48 17.75
CA VAL A 266 0.56 -20.15 18.98
C VAL A 266 0.72 -18.63 19.07
N ILE A 267 0.25 -18.02 20.16
CA ILE A 267 0.48 -16.61 20.43
C ILE A 267 1.89 -16.45 20.99
N ASP A 268 2.72 -15.69 20.30
CA ASP A 268 4.13 -15.51 20.62
C ASP A 268 4.42 -14.03 20.91
N GLU A 269 4.76 -13.72 22.16
CA GLU A 269 5.04 -12.37 22.64
C GLU A 269 6.17 -11.69 21.86
N SER A 270 7.13 -12.46 21.31
CA SER A 270 8.25 -11.92 20.52
C SER A 270 7.81 -11.21 19.23
N TYR A 271 6.62 -11.51 18.73
CA TYR A 271 6.02 -10.86 17.57
C TYR A 271 5.14 -9.65 17.92
N LYS A 272 4.91 -9.37 19.22
CA LYS A 272 4.15 -8.17 19.62
C LYS A 272 4.92 -6.90 19.28
N ARG A 273 4.20 -5.92 18.77
CA ARG A 273 4.76 -4.59 18.51
C ARG A 273 4.81 -3.78 19.81
N LYS A 274 5.80 -2.90 19.94
CA LYS A 274 5.94 -1.98 21.09
C LYS A 274 4.73 -1.06 21.24
N PHE A 275 4.16 -0.63 20.11
CA PHE A 275 2.92 0.13 20.01
C PHE A 275 2.08 -0.50 18.91
N ASP A 276 0.95 -1.05 19.28
CA ASP A 276 0.01 -1.65 18.32
C ASP A 276 -1.30 -0.88 18.33
N ILE A 277 -1.85 -0.67 17.15
CA ILE A 277 -3.15 -0.05 16.96
C ILE A 277 -4.19 -1.15 17.21
N THR A 278 -5.14 -0.91 18.11
CA THR A 278 -6.18 -1.89 18.44
C THR A 278 -7.19 -2.02 17.31
N GLN A 279 -7.68 -0.90 16.78
CA GLN A 279 -8.62 -0.87 15.66
C GLN A 279 -8.33 0.28 14.71
N ASN A 280 -8.50 0.02 13.39
CA ASN A 280 -8.28 1.03 12.37
C ASN A 280 -9.15 0.73 11.14
N PHE A 281 -10.12 1.62 10.84
CA PHE A 281 -11.03 1.52 9.69
C PHE A 281 -11.44 2.89 9.19
N GLY A 282 -11.81 2.97 7.91
CA GLY A 282 -12.06 4.23 7.20
C GLY A 282 -13.49 4.46 6.75
N ASP A 283 -13.78 5.68 6.29
CA ASP A 283 -15.05 6.07 5.67
C ASP A 283 -14.91 6.12 4.14
N PRO A 284 -15.45 5.13 3.39
CA PRO A 284 -15.34 5.09 1.93
C PRO A 284 -16.34 6.01 1.22
N ARG A 285 -17.32 6.60 1.94
CA ARG A 285 -18.43 7.35 1.34
C ARG A 285 -18.01 8.53 0.48
N PRO A 286 -17.01 9.37 0.85
CA PRO A 286 -16.59 10.46 0.00
C PRO A 286 -16.08 10.00 -1.37
N LEU A 287 -15.24 8.96 -1.40
CA LEU A 287 -14.70 8.41 -2.64
C LEU A 287 -15.79 7.78 -3.51
N LYS A 288 -16.72 7.05 -2.88
CA LYS A 288 -17.89 6.48 -3.56
C LYS A 288 -18.81 7.55 -4.16
N ASN A 289 -19.19 8.54 -3.36
CA ASN A 289 -20.18 9.55 -3.77
C ASN A 289 -19.65 10.49 -4.85
N GLU A 290 -18.35 10.78 -4.85
CA GLU A 290 -17.76 11.77 -5.75
C GLU A 290 -17.11 11.17 -6.99
N LEU A 291 -16.52 10.00 -6.87
CA LEU A 291 -15.83 9.32 -7.99
C LEU A 291 -16.46 7.98 -8.39
N GLY A 292 -17.53 7.54 -7.69
CA GLY A 292 -18.22 6.29 -8.01
C GLY A 292 -17.43 5.02 -7.65
N TRP A 293 -16.32 5.15 -6.90
CA TRP A 293 -15.52 3.99 -6.54
C TRP A 293 -16.06 3.27 -5.33
N GLU A 294 -16.09 1.96 -5.38
CA GLU A 294 -16.33 1.08 -4.23
C GLU A 294 -15.48 -0.20 -4.35
N ASN A 295 -15.17 -0.77 -3.20
CA ASN A 295 -14.45 -2.05 -3.14
C ASN A 295 -15.34 -3.17 -3.72
N LYS A 296 -14.74 -4.06 -4.50
CA LYS A 296 -15.42 -5.16 -5.18
C LYS A 296 -15.35 -6.48 -4.41
N LYS A 297 -14.42 -6.59 -3.45
CA LYS A 297 -14.13 -7.81 -2.71
C LYS A 297 -14.26 -7.60 -1.21
N ASN A 298 -15.02 -8.47 -0.56
CA ASN A 298 -15.05 -8.56 0.90
C ASN A 298 -13.94 -9.50 1.40
N ILE A 299 -13.77 -9.57 2.74
CA ILE A 299 -12.67 -10.36 3.35
C ILE A 299 -12.80 -11.87 3.07
N ASP A 300 -14.02 -12.42 2.97
CA ASP A 300 -14.22 -13.83 2.69
C ASP A 300 -13.77 -14.18 1.27
N GLU A 301 -14.12 -13.35 0.28
CA GLU A 301 -13.69 -13.50 -1.10
C GLU A 301 -12.14 -13.31 -1.23
N ILE A 302 -11.56 -12.41 -0.44
CA ILE A 302 -10.11 -12.22 -0.41
C ILE A 302 -9.41 -13.47 0.13
N ILE A 303 -9.92 -14.07 1.21
CA ILE A 303 -9.39 -15.33 1.75
C ILE A 303 -9.48 -16.45 0.70
N ASP A 304 -10.63 -16.60 0.02
CA ASP A 304 -10.82 -17.62 -1.02
C ASP A 304 -9.82 -17.45 -2.18
N LEU A 305 -9.66 -16.24 -2.67
CA LEU A 305 -8.70 -15.93 -3.74
C LEU A 305 -7.26 -16.26 -3.33
N LEU A 306 -6.86 -15.86 -2.11
CA LEU A 306 -5.51 -16.11 -1.61
C LEU A 306 -5.25 -17.59 -1.35
N LEU A 307 -6.20 -18.33 -0.79
CA LEU A 307 -6.10 -19.78 -0.64
C LEU A 307 -5.94 -20.47 -2.00
N CYS A 308 -6.78 -20.12 -2.97
CA CYS A 308 -6.69 -20.66 -4.33
C CYS A 308 -5.32 -20.38 -4.95
N GLU A 309 -4.85 -19.13 -4.94
CA GLU A 309 -3.58 -18.75 -5.58
C GLU A 309 -2.34 -19.33 -4.88
N TYR A 310 -2.37 -19.51 -3.54
CA TYR A 310 -1.24 -20.07 -2.81
C TYR A 310 -1.23 -21.62 -2.79
N CYS A 311 -2.36 -22.28 -3.01
CA CYS A 311 -2.41 -23.73 -3.19
C CYS A 311 -1.93 -24.15 -4.58
N LEU A 312 -2.04 -23.28 -5.58
CA LEU A 312 -1.61 -23.54 -6.97
C LEU A 312 -0.12 -23.20 -7.21
N ALA A 313 0.52 -22.49 -6.29
CA ALA A 313 1.91 -22.02 -6.38
C ALA A 313 2.85 -22.95 -5.62
#